data_b2e400167e3bff132a0f704252ac0847
#
_entry.id   b2e400167e3bff132a0f704252ac0847
#
_cell.length_a   1.000
_cell.length_b   1.000
_cell.length_c   1.000
_cell.angle_alpha   90.00
_cell.angle_beta   90.00
_cell.angle_gamma   90.00
#
_symmetry.space_group_name_H-M   'P 1'
#
loop_
_entity.id
_entity.type
_entity.pdbx_description
1 polymer ?
#
loop_
_entity_poly.entity_id
_entity_poly.type
_entity_poly.pdbx_seq_one_letter_code
_entity_poly.pdbx_strand_id
1 'polypeptide(L)'
;MAKMNMQNIIKPIMTFVNMRGIIALKDGMLAILPLTVVGSLFLIAGQIPFQGVNDAIASVFGADWTEPFMQVYHGTFAIMGLISCFAIGYSYAKNSGVEPLPSGVLSLSAFFILLRSSYVPAEGEAIGDAISKVWFGGQGIIGAIVIGLTVGAVYTTFIRRHIVIKMPDQVPQAIAKQFEAMIPAFVIFTLSMLVYIIAKSVTGGGTFIEMIYDVIQVPLQGLTGSLYGALGIAFFISFLWWFGVHGQSVVNGIVTALLLSNLDANKALMAAGELSLDKGAHIVTQQFLDSFLILSGSGITFGLVVAMIFAAKSKQYKALGKVAAFPALFNVNEPVVFGFPIVMNPVMFLPFILVPVLAALTVYGAIAIGFMQPFAGVTLPWSTPAIISGFMVGGWQGAIVQILILIMSTLVYFPFFKIQDNMAYQNEQASEES
;
A
#
# COMPACT_ATOMS: atom_id res chain seq x y z
N MET A 1 11.90 7.17 37.87
CA MET A 1 11.39 6.80 36.53
C MET A 1 12.57 6.73 35.58
N ALA A 2 12.93 5.55 35.10
CA ALA A 2 14.06 5.37 34.19
C ALA A 2 13.80 6.18 32.92
N LYS A 3 14.68 7.10 32.56
CA LYS A 3 14.73 7.72 31.23
C LYS A 3 14.95 6.59 30.23
N MET A 4 13.86 6.06 29.67
CA MET A 4 13.92 5.11 28.58
C MET A 4 14.72 5.79 27.46
N ASN A 5 15.90 5.28 27.18
CA ASN A 5 16.81 5.95 26.26
C ASN A 5 16.21 5.78 24.85
N MET A 6 15.55 6.82 24.37
CA MET A 6 14.79 6.88 23.13
C MET A 6 15.59 6.39 21.92
N GLN A 7 16.92 6.62 21.93
CA GLN A 7 17.81 6.11 20.89
C GLN A 7 17.79 4.57 20.81
N ASN A 8 17.54 3.88 21.93
CA ASN A 8 17.48 2.42 21.95
C ASN A 8 16.22 1.87 21.28
N ILE A 9 15.14 2.65 21.17
CA ILE A 9 13.90 2.27 20.48
C ILE A 9 13.96 2.67 19.00
N ILE A 10 14.41 3.89 18.70
CA ILE A 10 14.46 4.41 17.34
C ILE A 10 15.50 3.70 16.49
N LYS A 11 16.67 3.39 17.05
CA LYS A 11 17.77 2.75 16.31
C LYS A 11 17.40 1.42 15.63
N PRO A 12 16.77 0.43 16.29
CA PRO A 12 16.35 -0.81 15.63
C PRO A 12 15.29 -0.58 14.54
N ILE A 13 14.34 0.34 14.76
CA ILE A 13 13.33 0.69 13.77
C ILE A 13 13.98 1.28 12.52
N MET A 14 14.88 2.27 12.70
CA MET A 14 15.60 2.89 11.59
C MET A 14 16.51 1.89 10.88
N THR A 15 17.14 0.96 11.60
CA THR A 15 17.93 -0.11 11.00
C THR A 15 17.06 -1.00 10.11
N PHE A 16 15.88 -1.40 10.58
CA PHE A 16 14.93 -2.22 9.83
C PHE A 16 14.44 -1.50 8.57
N VAL A 17 13.97 -0.25 8.70
CA VAL A 17 13.45 0.55 7.58
C VAL A 17 14.50 0.80 6.51
N ASN A 18 15.77 0.95 6.92
CA ASN A 18 16.90 1.19 6.02
C ASN A 18 17.54 -0.11 5.48
N MET A 19 16.98 -1.28 5.77
CA MET A 19 17.43 -2.54 5.14
C MET A 19 17.17 -2.47 3.64
N ARG A 20 18.14 -2.89 2.83
CA ARG A 20 18.06 -2.86 1.35
C ARG A 20 16.81 -3.54 0.80
N GLY A 21 16.42 -4.66 1.39
CA GLY A 21 15.21 -5.39 1.02
C GLY A 21 13.93 -4.58 1.28
N ILE A 22 13.83 -3.89 2.43
CA ILE A 22 12.68 -3.06 2.79
C ILE A 22 12.56 -1.83 1.87
N ILE A 23 13.69 -1.18 1.58
CA ILE A 23 13.70 -0.05 0.64
C ILE A 23 13.30 -0.53 -0.76
N ALA A 24 13.85 -1.65 -1.23
CA ALA A 24 13.52 -2.22 -2.54
C ALA A 24 12.04 -2.64 -2.63
N LEU A 25 11.49 -3.22 -1.58
CA LEU A 25 10.07 -3.56 -1.49
C LEU A 25 9.21 -2.30 -1.59
N LYS A 26 9.49 -1.28 -0.78
CA LYS A 26 8.78 0.00 -0.81
C LYS A 26 8.82 0.65 -2.19
N ASP A 27 10.01 0.79 -2.78
CA ASP A 27 10.20 1.43 -4.08
C ASP A 27 9.53 0.63 -5.21
N GLY A 28 9.61 -0.70 -5.16
CA GLY A 28 8.95 -1.60 -6.10
C GLY A 28 7.43 -1.54 -6.03
N MET A 29 6.86 -1.48 -4.83
CA MET A 29 5.41 -1.31 -4.62
C MET A 29 4.91 0.06 -5.07
N LEU A 30 5.71 1.12 -4.88
CA LEU A 30 5.36 2.46 -5.40
C LEU A 30 5.37 2.51 -6.93
N ALA A 31 6.19 1.71 -7.61
CA ALA A 31 6.25 1.69 -9.07
C ALA A 31 4.96 1.20 -9.74
N ILE A 32 4.13 0.42 -9.05
CA ILE A 32 2.84 -0.06 -9.59
C ILE A 32 1.69 0.94 -9.42
N LEU A 33 1.88 2.01 -8.66
CA LEU A 33 0.83 2.98 -8.32
C LEU A 33 0.15 3.58 -9.56
N PRO A 34 0.85 4.01 -10.63
CA PRO A 34 0.18 4.50 -11.84
C PRO A 34 -0.73 3.46 -12.50
N LEU A 35 -0.30 2.18 -12.52
CA LEU A 35 -1.09 1.10 -13.11
C LEU A 35 -2.36 0.83 -12.29
N THR A 36 -2.24 0.81 -10.96
CA THR A 36 -3.39 0.52 -10.08
C THR A 36 -4.40 1.65 -10.09
N VAL A 37 -3.94 2.91 -10.06
CA VAL A 37 -4.82 4.10 -10.10
C VAL A 37 -5.52 4.20 -11.45
N VAL A 38 -4.76 4.23 -12.55
CA VAL A 38 -5.36 4.39 -13.89
C VAL A 38 -6.21 3.19 -14.27
N GLY A 39 -5.73 1.96 -14.01
CA GLY A 39 -6.48 0.74 -14.30
C GLY A 39 -7.81 0.65 -13.56
N SER A 40 -7.88 1.17 -12.32
CA SER A 40 -9.14 1.21 -11.57
C SER A 40 -10.17 2.19 -12.14
N LEU A 41 -9.74 3.29 -12.77
CA LEU A 41 -10.66 4.21 -13.43
C LEU A 41 -11.36 3.54 -14.62
N PHE A 42 -10.64 2.74 -15.40
CA PHE A 42 -11.22 1.96 -16.48
C PHE A 42 -12.17 0.87 -15.98
N LEU A 43 -11.82 0.20 -14.87
CA LEU A 43 -12.72 -0.77 -14.23
C LEU A 43 -14.08 -0.14 -13.90
N ILE A 44 -14.08 1.08 -13.31
CA ILE A 44 -15.32 1.78 -12.94
C ILE A 44 -16.09 2.19 -14.16
N ALA A 45 -15.41 2.73 -15.17
CA ALA A 45 -16.06 3.11 -16.43
C ALA A 45 -16.74 1.91 -17.11
N GLY A 46 -16.15 0.69 -16.94
CA GLY A 46 -16.74 -0.57 -17.42
C GLY A 46 -17.78 -1.20 -16.49
N GLN A 47 -17.95 -0.70 -15.26
CA GLN A 47 -18.84 -1.27 -14.24
C GLN A 47 -19.71 -0.20 -13.58
N ILE A 48 -20.49 0.53 -14.37
CA ILE A 48 -21.40 1.56 -13.88
C ILE A 48 -22.51 0.92 -13.04
N PRO A 49 -22.73 1.32 -11.76
CA PRO A 49 -23.67 0.64 -10.86
C PRO A 49 -25.15 0.97 -11.11
N PHE A 50 -25.47 1.53 -12.27
CA PHE A 50 -26.82 1.93 -12.66
C PHE A 50 -27.27 1.17 -13.91
N GLN A 51 -28.13 0.18 -13.75
CA GLN A 51 -28.56 -0.70 -14.84
C GLN A 51 -29.17 0.06 -16.01
N GLY A 52 -30.03 1.05 -15.76
CA GLY A 52 -30.62 1.86 -16.82
C GLY A 52 -29.61 2.65 -17.66
N VAL A 53 -28.46 3.05 -17.05
CA VAL A 53 -27.35 3.69 -17.78
C VAL A 53 -26.60 2.66 -18.63
N ASN A 54 -26.34 1.46 -18.07
CA ASN A 54 -25.71 0.36 -18.81
C ASN A 54 -26.55 -0.05 -20.02
N ASP A 55 -27.86 -0.20 -19.85
CA ASP A 55 -28.78 -0.58 -20.92
C ASP A 55 -28.85 0.51 -22.02
N ALA A 56 -28.85 1.78 -21.63
CA ALA A 56 -28.79 2.89 -22.58
C ALA A 56 -27.48 2.91 -23.38
N ILE A 57 -26.34 2.70 -22.72
CA ILE A 57 -25.03 2.62 -23.39
C ILE A 57 -24.97 1.38 -24.29
N ALA A 58 -25.42 0.22 -23.80
CA ALA A 58 -25.46 -1.01 -24.57
C ALA A 58 -26.35 -0.93 -25.81
N SER A 59 -27.43 -0.15 -25.76
CA SER A 59 -28.30 0.08 -26.92
C SER A 59 -27.60 0.86 -28.05
N VAL A 60 -26.58 1.67 -27.74
CA VAL A 60 -25.81 2.47 -28.70
C VAL A 60 -24.54 1.78 -29.16
N PHE A 61 -23.79 1.17 -28.23
CA PHE A 61 -22.45 0.62 -28.47
C PHE A 61 -22.41 -0.92 -28.53
N GLY A 62 -23.53 -1.58 -28.27
CA GLY A 62 -23.62 -3.05 -28.23
C GLY A 62 -23.46 -3.61 -26.82
N ALA A 63 -23.80 -4.91 -26.64
CA ALA A 63 -23.80 -5.60 -25.35
C ALA A 63 -22.40 -5.69 -24.74
N ASP A 64 -21.36 -5.75 -25.57
CA ASP A 64 -19.96 -5.92 -25.14
C ASP A 64 -19.24 -4.58 -24.95
N TRP A 65 -19.95 -3.47 -24.80
CA TRP A 65 -19.36 -2.12 -24.66
C TRP A 65 -18.35 -2.00 -23.49
N THR A 66 -18.46 -2.86 -22.49
CA THR A 66 -17.57 -2.85 -21.32
C THR A 66 -16.23 -3.54 -21.58
N GLU A 67 -16.15 -4.42 -22.60
CA GLU A 67 -14.95 -5.25 -22.89
C GLU A 67 -13.68 -4.41 -23.06
N PRO A 68 -13.63 -3.31 -23.85
CA PRO A 68 -12.43 -2.52 -24.00
C PRO A 68 -11.93 -1.92 -22.67
N PHE A 69 -12.83 -1.52 -21.77
CA PHE A 69 -12.48 -1.01 -20.44
C PHE A 69 -11.90 -2.10 -19.56
N MET A 70 -12.51 -3.29 -19.57
CA MET A 70 -12.01 -4.46 -18.85
C MET A 70 -10.67 -4.93 -19.39
N GLN A 71 -10.39 -4.80 -20.69
CA GLN A 71 -9.09 -5.10 -21.27
C GLN A 71 -7.97 -4.19 -20.73
N VAL A 72 -8.24 -2.91 -20.51
CA VAL A 72 -7.29 -2.01 -19.85
C VAL A 72 -7.04 -2.43 -18.39
N TYR A 73 -8.10 -2.77 -17.65
CA TYR A 73 -7.99 -3.32 -16.29
C TYR A 73 -7.12 -4.60 -16.27
N HIS A 74 -7.37 -5.53 -17.19
CA HIS A 74 -6.61 -6.78 -17.32
C HIS A 74 -5.14 -6.58 -17.70
N GLY A 75 -4.80 -5.49 -18.40
CA GLY A 75 -3.43 -5.12 -18.76
C GLY A 75 -2.72 -4.23 -17.74
N THR A 76 -3.40 -3.83 -16.68
CA THR A 76 -2.87 -2.91 -15.66
C THR A 76 -2.99 -3.49 -14.25
N PHE A 77 -4.12 -3.29 -13.59
CA PHE A 77 -4.32 -3.70 -12.19
C PHE A 77 -4.20 -5.22 -12.02
N ALA A 78 -4.80 -5.99 -12.92
CA ALA A 78 -4.81 -7.46 -12.82
C ALA A 78 -3.44 -8.13 -13.05
N ILE A 79 -2.39 -7.36 -13.39
CA ILE A 79 -1.00 -7.87 -13.50
C ILE A 79 -0.05 -7.20 -12.51
N MET A 80 -0.59 -6.58 -11.45
CA MET A 80 0.21 -5.80 -10.50
C MET A 80 1.29 -6.65 -9.81
N GLY A 81 1.04 -7.92 -9.49
CA GLY A 81 2.02 -8.83 -8.88
C GLY A 81 3.21 -9.08 -9.82
N LEU A 82 2.94 -9.32 -11.10
CA LEU A 82 3.97 -9.54 -12.11
C LEU A 82 4.89 -8.32 -12.24
N ILE A 83 4.31 -7.12 -12.34
CA ILE A 83 5.08 -5.87 -12.44
C ILE A 83 5.82 -5.57 -11.14
N SER A 84 5.23 -5.88 -9.98
CA SER A 84 5.90 -5.75 -8.67
C SER A 84 7.16 -6.60 -8.60
N CYS A 85 7.12 -7.84 -9.10
CA CYS A 85 8.28 -8.73 -9.12
C CYS A 85 9.47 -8.10 -9.85
N PHE A 86 9.23 -7.59 -11.07
CA PHE A 86 10.21 -6.84 -11.84
C PHE A 86 10.73 -5.61 -11.08
N ALA A 87 9.80 -4.77 -10.60
CA ALA A 87 10.12 -3.50 -9.98
C ALA A 87 10.91 -3.65 -8.67
N ILE A 88 10.62 -4.68 -7.88
CA ILE A 88 11.35 -4.98 -6.63
C ILE A 88 12.77 -5.44 -6.95
N GLY A 89 12.95 -6.39 -7.88
CA GLY A 89 14.27 -6.83 -8.30
C GLY A 89 15.12 -5.72 -8.91
N TYR A 90 14.52 -4.89 -9.74
CA TYR A 90 15.12 -3.67 -10.31
C TYR A 90 15.55 -2.70 -9.19
N SER A 91 14.63 -2.38 -8.27
CA SER A 91 14.88 -1.43 -7.18
C SER A 91 15.96 -1.93 -6.21
N TYR A 92 16.02 -3.25 -5.97
CA TYR A 92 17.06 -3.84 -5.12
C TYR A 92 18.46 -3.61 -5.70
N ALA A 93 18.63 -3.89 -6.99
CA ALA A 93 19.90 -3.67 -7.70
C ALA A 93 20.24 -2.18 -7.77
N LYS A 94 19.28 -1.32 -8.13
CA LYS A 94 19.45 0.14 -8.20
C LYS A 94 19.92 0.72 -6.86
N ASN A 95 19.23 0.37 -5.77
CA ASN A 95 19.57 0.84 -4.41
C ASN A 95 20.90 0.24 -3.90
N SER A 96 21.40 -0.78 -4.58
CA SER A 96 22.69 -1.38 -4.33
C SER A 96 23.81 -0.82 -5.20
N GLY A 97 23.53 0.11 -6.10
CA GLY A 97 24.52 0.75 -6.98
C GLY A 97 25.06 -0.14 -8.09
N VAL A 98 24.27 -1.14 -8.53
CA VAL A 98 24.61 -2.01 -9.69
C VAL A 98 23.58 -1.83 -10.78
N GLU A 99 23.90 -2.29 -12.02
CA GLU A 99 22.97 -2.17 -13.16
C GLU A 99 21.64 -2.84 -12.86
N PRO A 100 20.51 -2.10 -12.84
CA PRO A 100 19.25 -2.61 -12.32
C PRO A 100 18.43 -3.42 -13.34
N LEU A 101 18.52 -3.11 -14.63
CA LEU A 101 17.66 -3.70 -15.66
C LEU A 101 17.77 -5.23 -15.72
N PRO A 102 18.97 -5.84 -15.74
CA PRO A 102 19.09 -7.30 -15.75
C PRO A 102 18.42 -7.94 -14.51
N SER A 103 18.56 -7.33 -13.33
CA SER A 103 17.93 -7.83 -12.11
C SER A 103 16.39 -7.89 -12.23
N GLY A 104 15.76 -6.85 -12.77
CA GLY A 104 14.33 -6.83 -13.00
C GLY A 104 13.88 -7.91 -14.00
N VAL A 105 14.62 -8.04 -15.13
CA VAL A 105 14.33 -9.06 -16.16
C VAL A 105 14.48 -10.48 -15.59
N LEU A 106 15.55 -10.73 -14.83
CA LEU A 106 15.77 -12.03 -14.19
C LEU A 106 14.71 -12.37 -13.15
N SER A 107 14.22 -11.35 -12.41
CA SER A 107 13.11 -11.53 -11.45
C SER A 107 11.82 -11.94 -12.16
N LEU A 108 11.52 -11.29 -13.28
CA LEU A 108 10.37 -11.63 -14.12
C LEU A 108 10.48 -13.06 -14.68
N SER A 109 11.64 -13.44 -15.21
CA SER A 109 11.89 -14.78 -15.74
C SER A 109 11.78 -15.85 -14.64
N ALA A 110 12.34 -15.60 -13.45
CA ALA A 110 12.24 -16.50 -12.30
C ALA A 110 10.77 -16.66 -11.85
N PHE A 111 9.97 -15.59 -11.91
CA PHE A 111 8.55 -15.65 -11.61
C PHE A 111 7.82 -16.62 -12.55
N PHE A 112 8.10 -16.56 -13.86
CA PHE A 112 7.52 -17.49 -14.83
C PHE A 112 8.00 -18.93 -14.65
N ILE A 113 9.28 -19.16 -14.31
CA ILE A 113 9.81 -20.51 -14.01
C ILE A 113 9.08 -21.15 -12.83
N LEU A 114 8.68 -20.34 -11.84
CA LEU A 114 8.02 -20.78 -10.61
C LEU A 114 6.49 -20.88 -10.72
N LEU A 115 5.93 -20.62 -11.89
CA LEU A 115 4.53 -20.83 -12.25
C LEU A 115 4.33 -22.16 -13.00
N ARG A 116 3.08 -22.59 -13.09
CA ARG A 116 2.67 -23.72 -13.94
C ARG A 116 2.48 -23.22 -15.37
N SER A 117 3.09 -23.91 -16.34
CA SER A 117 2.92 -23.64 -17.77
C SER A 117 1.72 -24.42 -18.37
N SER A 118 0.74 -24.72 -17.55
CA SER A 118 -0.52 -25.35 -17.98
C SER A 118 -1.65 -24.81 -17.11
N TYR A 119 -2.80 -24.60 -17.70
CA TYR A 119 -4.02 -24.24 -16.99
C TYR A 119 -4.89 -25.48 -16.83
N VAL A 120 -5.33 -25.76 -15.60
CA VAL A 120 -6.25 -26.84 -15.29
C VAL A 120 -7.60 -26.19 -14.99
N PRO A 121 -8.59 -26.26 -15.90
CA PRO A 121 -9.94 -25.77 -15.64
C PRO A 121 -10.62 -26.62 -14.56
N ALA A 122 -11.68 -26.09 -13.92
CA ALA A 122 -12.46 -26.82 -12.94
C ALA A 122 -13.14 -28.08 -13.55
N GLU A 123 -13.49 -28.02 -14.83
CA GLU A 123 -14.01 -29.13 -15.62
C GLU A 123 -13.26 -29.20 -16.95
N GLY A 124 -12.78 -30.38 -17.34
CA GLY A 124 -12.08 -30.62 -18.59
C GLY A 124 -10.61 -31.01 -18.44
N GLU A 125 -9.92 -31.13 -19.55
CA GLU A 125 -8.51 -31.51 -19.60
C GLU A 125 -7.60 -30.31 -19.41
N ALA A 126 -6.36 -30.54 -18.93
CA ALA A 126 -5.35 -29.50 -18.78
C ALA A 126 -4.96 -28.89 -20.14
N ILE A 127 -4.97 -27.58 -20.24
CA ILE A 127 -4.55 -26.82 -21.42
C ILE A 127 -3.07 -26.50 -21.27
N GLY A 128 -2.25 -27.04 -22.16
CA GLY A 128 -0.81 -26.74 -22.24
C GLY A 128 -0.53 -25.32 -22.73
N ASP A 129 0.65 -24.80 -22.44
CA ASP A 129 1.12 -23.45 -22.83
C ASP A 129 0.18 -22.31 -22.41
N ALA A 130 -0.53 -22.49 -21.31
CA ALA A 130 -1.48 -21.54 -20.73
C ALA A 130 -1.13 -21.26 -19.27
N ILE A 131 -1.13 -19.99 -18.88
CA ILE A 131 -0.88 -19.54 -17.50
C ILE A 131 -2.11 -18.79 -17.00
N SER A 132 -2.60 -19.14 -15.80
CA SER A 132 -3.69 -18.43 -15.18
C SER A 132 -3.26 -17.02 -14.80
N LYS A 133 -3.94 -16.00 -15.32
CA LYS A 133 -3.69 -14.58 -14.97
C LYS A 133 -3.91 -14.26 -13.49
N VAL A 134 -4.62 -15.09 -12.76
CA VAL A 134 -4.90 -14.94 -11.33
C VAL A 134 -3.61 -14.76 -10.53
N TRP A 135 -2.53 -15.47 -10.92
CA TRP A 135 -1.23 -15.39 -10.26
C TRP A 135 -0.41 -14.13 -10.63
N PHE A 136 -0.83 -13.36 -11.64
CA PHE A 136 -0.20 -12.10 -12.01
C PHE A 136 -0.72 -10.92 -11.18
N GLY A 137 -1.90 -11.05 -10.57
CA GLY A 137 -2.55 -10.06 -9.73
C GLY A 137 -2.23 -10.20 -8.25
N GLY A 138 -3.23 -9.90 -7.42
CA GLY A 138 -3.11 -9.90 -5.97
C GLY A 138 -2.77 -11.23 -5.34
N GLN A 139 -3.23 -12.35 -5.91
CA GLN A 139 -2.93 -13.68 -5.37
C GLN A 139 -1.45 -14.06 -5.49
N GLY A 140 -0.76 -13.60 -6.52
CA GLY A 140 0.68 -13.86 -6.69
C GLY A 140 1.60 -12.83 -6.07
N ILE A 141 1.08 -11.78 -5.43
CA ILE A 141 1.88 -10.60 -5.04
C ILE A 141 2.93 -10.91 -3.96
N ILE A 142 2.64 -11.77 -3.00
CA ILE A 142 3.61 -12.17 -1.97
C ILE A 142 4.70 -13.05 -2.58
N GLY A 143 4.34 -13.99 -3.47
CA GLY A 143 5.29 -14.75 -4.27
C GLY A 143 6.21 -13.84 -5.09
N ALA A 144 5.63 -12.83 -5.73
CA ALA A 144 6.37 -11.80 -6.49
C ALA A 144 7.39 -11.04 -5.63
N ILE A 145 7.01 -10.65 -4.41
CA ILE A 145 7.90 -9.99 -3.44
C ILE A 145 9.06 -10.90 -3.07
N VAL A 146 8.80 -12.14 -2.69
CA VAL A 146 9.84 -13.11 -2.31
C VAL A 146 10.82 -13.33 -3.45
N ILE A 147 10.31 -13.53 -4.66
CA ILE A 147 11.12 -13.74 -5.86
C ILE A 147 11.94 -12.48 -6.20
N GLY A 148 11.31 -11.32 -6.28
CA GLY A 148 11.99 -10.07 -6.60
C GLY A 148 13.11 -9.71 -5.63
N LEU A 149 12.88 -9.88 -4.33
CA LEU A 149 13.89 -9.66 -3.28
C LEU A 149 15.03 -10.67 -3.37
N THR A 150 14.72 -11.96 -3.54
CA THR A 150 15.71 -13.03 -3.61
C THR A 150 16.58 -12.89 -4.85
N VAL A 151 15.97 -12.71 -6.02
CA VAL A 151 16.70 -12.51 -7.29
C VAL A 151 17.54 -11.24 -7.24
N GLY A 152 16.98 -10.13 -6.73
CA GLY A 152 17.72 -8.87 -6.55
C GLY A 152 18.93 -9.04 -5.65
N ALA A 153 18.81 -9.78 -4.54
CA ALA A 153 19.88 -10.05 -3.62
C ALA A 153 20.98 -10.95 -4.23
N VAL A 154 20.58 -12.04 -4.90
CA VAL A 154 21.52 -12.95 -5.56
C VAL A 154 22.27 -12.21 -6.67
N TYR A 155 21.56 -11.58 -7.62
CA TYR A 155 22.15 -10.82 -8.71
C TYR A 155 23.14 -9.77 -8.19
N THR A 156 22.73 -8.93 -7.24
CA THR A 156 23.57 -7.88 -6.65
C THR A 156 24.83 -8.46 -6.00
N THR A 157 24.70 -9.61 -5.31
CA THR A 157 25.82 -10.26 -4.65
C THR A 157 26.87 -10.73 -5.67
N PHE A 158 26.44 -11.33 -6.79
CA PHE A 158 27.34 -11.78 -7.86
C PHE A 158 28.08 -10.62 -8.50
N ILE A 159 27.34 -9.56 -8.88
CA ILE A 159 27.95 -8.36 -9.50
C ILE A 159 28.96 -7.72 -8.54
N ARG A 160 28.62 -7.52 -7.28
CA ARG A 160 29.53 -6.90 -6.28
C ARG A 160 30.75 -7.74 -5.95
N ARG A 161 30.64 -9.08 -6.02
CA ARG A 161 31.75 -9.98 -5.82
C ARG A 161 32.56 -10.22 -7.09
N HIS A 162 32.21 -9.54 -8.18
CA HIS A 162 32.84 -9.70 -9.49
C HIS A 162 32.85 -11.15 -10.01
N ILE A 163 31.82 -11.95 -9.65
CA ILE A 163 31.58 -13.30 -10.16
C ILE A 163 30.79 -13.15 -11.47
N VAL A 164 31.47 -12.71 -12.49
CA VAL A 164 30.89 -12.29 -13.79
C VAL A 164 31.80 -12.66 -14.93
N ILE A 165 31.25 -12.72 -16.15
CA ILE A 165 32.05 -12.79 -17.38
C ILE A 165 32.60 -11.39 -17.65
N LYS A 166 33.93 -11.24 -17.54
CA LYS A 166 34.59 -9.97 -17.86
C LYS A 166 34.79 -9.86 -19.36
N MET A 167 34.37 -8.74 -19.92
CA MET A 167 34.64 -8.41 -21.32
C MET A 167 35.90 -7.52 -21.44
N PRO A 168 36.63 -7.59 -22.57
CA PRO A 168 37.72 -6.65 -22.89
C PRO A 168 37.23 -5.19 -22.90
N ASP A 169 38.11 -4.25 -22.57
CA ASP A 169 37.82 -2.82 -22.48
C ASP A 169 37.33 -2.18 -23.80
N GLN A 170 37.60 -2.84 -24.94
CA GLN A 170 37.13 -2.41 -26.26
C GLN A 170 35.63 -2.64 -26.50
N VAL A 171 34.97 -3.48 -25.65
CA VAL A 171 33.55 -3.77 -25.81
C VAL A 171 32.73 -2.61 -25.20
N PRO A 172 31.71 -2.09 -25.92
CA PRO A 172 30.85 -1.06 -25.38
C PRO A 172 30.24 -1.46 -24.02
N GLN A 173 30.25 -0.54 -23.05
CA GLN A 173 29.82 -0.82 -21.67
C GLN A 173 28.38 -1.41 -21.56
N ALA A 174 27.46 -0.98 -22.43
CA ALA A 174 26.11 -1.50 -22.48
C ALA A 174 26.07 -2.99 -22.80
N ILE A 175 26.99 -3.47 -23.69
CA ILE A 175 27.11 -4.89 -24.04
C ILE A 175 27.82 -5.64 -22.91
N ALA A 176 28.93 -5.11 -22.39
CA ALA A 176 29.69 -5.73 -21.31
C ALA A 176 28.83 -6.03 -20.09
N LYS A 177 27.94 -5.11 -19.69
CA LYS A 177 27.00 -5.28 -18.58
C LYS A 177 26.00 -6.43 -18.80
N GLN A 178 25.59 -6.71 -20.03
CA GLN A 178 24.70 -7.85 -20.33
C GLN A 178 25.45 -9.18 -20.15
N PHE A 179 26.73 -9.26 -20.54
CA PHE A 179 27.55 -10.45 -20.32
C PHE A 179 27.87 -10.67 -18.82
N GLU A 180 28.04 -9.59 -18.05
CA GLU A 180 28.19 -9.69 -16.59
C GLU A 180 26.99 -10.36 -15.93
N ALA A 181 25.78 -10.20 -16.47
CA ALA A 181 24.56 -10.80 -15.95
C ALA A 181 24.43 -12.31 -16.25
N MET A 182 25.23 -12.90 -17.14
CA MET A 182 25.04 -14.30 -17.60
C MET A 182 25.29 -15.33 -16.50
N ILE A 183 26.34 -15.18 -15.70
CA ILE A 183 26.61 -16.10 -14.57
C ILE A 183 25.52 -15.99 -13.49
N PRO A 184 25.15 -14.79 -12.99
CA PRO A 184 24.02 -14.64 -12.10
C PRO A 184 22.71 -15.24 -12.68
N ALA A 185 22.42 -15.03 -13.97
CA ALA A 185 21.24 -15.56 -14.63
C ALA A 185 21.20 -17.10 -14.59
N PHE A 186 22.32 -17.75 -14.95
CA PHE A 186 22.42 -19.21 -14.90
C PHE A 186 22.14 -19.75 -13.50
N VAL A 187 22.73 -19.14 -12.48
CA VAL A 187 22.52 -19.54 -11.08
C VAL A 187 21.09 -19.31 -10.63
N ILE A 188 20.52 -18.14 -10.93
CA ILE A 188 19.13 -17.79 -10.57
C ILE A 188 18.15 -18.77 -11.21
N PHE A 189 18.29 -19.07 -12.49
CA PHE A 189 17.39 -20.00 -13.20
C PHE A 189 17.55 -21.44 -12.70
N THR A 190 18.78 -21.88 -12.41
CA THR A 190 19.02 -23.19 -11.81
C THR A 190 18.37 -23.28 -10.43
N LEU A 191 18.53 -22.26 -9.58
CA LEU A 191 17.88 -22.22 -8.26
C LEU A 191 16.35 -22.19 -8.38
N SER A 192 15.80 -21.42 -9.32
CA SER A 192 14.37 -21.38 -9.58
C SER A 192 13.83 -22.75 -10.04
N MET A 193 14.56 -23.44 -10.90
CA MET A 193 14.23 -24.81 -11.34
C MET A 193 14.22 -25.78 -10.15
N LEU A 194 15.22 -25.71 -9.28
CA LEU A 194 15.28 -26.59 -8.09
C LEU A 194 14.12 -26.29 -7.13
N VAL A 195 13.80 -25.01 -6.90
CA VAL A 195 12.66 -24.58 -6.08
C VAL A 195 11.33 -25.07 -6.69
N TYR A 196 11.18 -25.00 -8.02
CA TYR A 196 10.01 -25.54 -8.72
C TYR A 196 9.84 -27.05 -8.50
N ILE A 197 10.93 -27.83 -8.62
CA ILE A 197 10.91 -29.29 -8.40
C ILE A 197 10.53 -29.60 -6.94
N ILE A 198 11.13 -28.91 -5.98
CA ILE A 198 10.84 -29.09 -4.55
C ILE A 198 9.38 -28.73 -4.24
N ALA A 199 8.90 -27.57 -4.69
CA ALA A 199 7.54 -27.14 -4.47
C ALA A 199 6.54 -28.16 -5.03
N LYS A 200 6.74 -28.62 -6.26
CA LYS A 200 5.91 -29.63 -6.91
C LYS A 200 5.87 -30.94 -6.12
N SER A 201 6.99 -31.36 -5.56
CA SER A 201 7.08 -32.61 -4.75
C SER A 201 6.37 -32.47 -3.40
N VAL A 202 6.57 -31.33 -2.70
CA VAL A 202 6.01 -31.10 -1.37
C VAL A 202 4.49 -30.84 -1.41
N THR A 203 4.01 -30.16 -2.44
CA THR A 203 2.58 -29.81 -2.58
C THR A 203 1.73 -30.85 -3.32
N GLY A 204 2.36 -31.97 -3.75
CA GLY A 204 1.62 -32.97 -4.54
C GLY A 204 1.24 -32.51 -5.94
N GLY A 205 2.00 -31.58 -6.52
CA GLY A 205 1.79 -31.09 -7.90
C GLY A 205 1.50 -29.59 -8.03
N GLY A 206 1.42 -28.86 -6.92
CA GLY A 206 1.30 -27.40 -6.92
C GLY A 206 2.61 -26.67 -7.27
N THR A 207 2.54 -25.37 -7.37
CA THR A 207 3.70 -24.51 -7.67
C THR A 207 4.22 -23.79 -6.42
N PHE A 208 5.41 -23.18 -6.53
CA PHE A 208 5.96 -22.35 -5.46
C PHE A 208 5.06 -21.16 -5.12
N ILE A 209 4.46 -20.52 -6.12
CA ILE A 209 3.60 -19.35 -5.91
C ILE A 209 2.30 -19.76 -5.21
N GLU A 210 1.69 -20.87 -5.60
CA GLU A 210 0.53 -21.46 -4.91
C GLU A 210 0.87 -21.79 -3.45
N MET A 211 2.02 -22.40 -3.20
CA MET A 211 2.46 -22.71 -1.84
C MET A 211 2.66 -21.45 -0.98
N ILE A 212 3.29 -20.41 -1.52
CA ILE A 212 3.46 -19.13 -0.82
C ILE A 212 2.10 -18.47 -0.55
N TYR A 213 1.16 -18.56 -1.49
CA TYR A 213 -0.19 -18.04 -1.32
C TYR A 213 -0.88 -18.73 -0.12
N ASP A 214 -0.93 -20.05 -0.10
CA ASP A 214 -1.65 -20.82 0.93
C ASP A 214 -0.98 -20.72 2.30
N VAL A 215 0.35 -20.80 2.36
CA VAL A 215 1.11 -20.88 3.63
C VAL A 215 1.37 -19.52 4.24
N ILE A 216 1.57 -18.49 3.43
CA ILE A 216 1.98 -17.16 3.92
C ILE A 216 0.89 -16.13 3.68
N GLN A 217 0.40 -15.99 2.43
CA GLN A 217 -0.47 -14.88 2.07
C GLN A 217 -1.83 -14.99 2.74
N VAL A 218 -2.49 -16.13 2.66
CA VAL A 218 -3.84 -16.33 3.24
C VAL A 218 -3.86 -16.10 4.76
N PRO A 219 -2.94 -16.66 5.58
CA PRO A 219 -2.90 -16.34 7.01
C PRO A 219 -2.63 -14.86 7.30
N LEU A 220 -1.71 -14.23 6.57
CA LEU A 220 -1.42 -12.80 6.75
C LEU A 220 -2.60 -11.90 6.32
N GLN A 221 -3.32 -12.26 5.27
CA GLN A 221 -4.55 -11.55 4.87
C GLN A 221 -5.63 -11.68 5.93
N GLY A 222 -5.80 -12.87 6.52
CA GLY A 222 -6.73 -13.08 7.64
C GLY A 222 -6.39 -12.20 8.84
N LEU A 223 -5.11 -12.04 9.15
CA LEU A 223 -4.66 -11.17 10.23
C LEU A 223 -4.89 -9.69 9.90
N THR A 224 -4.37 -9.22 8.76
CA THR A 224 -4.45 -7.80 8.36
C THR A 224 -5.87 -7.37 7.99
N GLY A 225 -6.70 -8.29 7.47
CA GLY A 225 -8.10 -8.07 7.14
C GLY A 225 -9.04 -8.04 8.34
N SER A 226 -8.56 -8.46 9.53
CA SER A 226 -9.35 -8.46 10.76
C SER A 226 -9.48 -7.06 11.37
N LEU A 227 -10.42 -6.91 12.30
CA LEU A 227 -10.55 -5.69 13.12
C LEU A 227 -9.24 -5.37 13.85
N TYR A 228 -8.62 -6.37 14.47
CA TYR A 228 -7.35 -6.18 15.19
C TYR A 228 -6.21 -5.75 14.28
N GLY A 229 -6.17 -6.27 13.05
CA GLY A 229 -5.23 -5.83 12.01
C GLY A 229 -5.45 -4.37 11.62
N ALA A 230 -6.70 -3.96 11.39
CA ALA A 230 -7.07 -2.57 11.11
C ALA A 230 -6.64 -1.61 12.23
N LEU A 231 -6.92 -1.98 13.49
CA LEU A 231 -6.51 -1.20 14.66
C LEU A 231 -4.99 -1.14 14.80
N GLY A 232 -4.30 -2.26 14.56
CA GLY A 232 -2.85 -2.33 14.59
C GLY A 232 -2.20 -1.43 13.54
N ILE A 233 -2.70 -1.44 12.30
CA ILE A 233 -2.24 -0.55 11.23
C ILE A 233 -2.39 0.91 11.63
N ALA A 234 -3.58 1.32 12.10
CA ALA A 234 -3.85 2.68 12.54
C ALA A 234 -2.93 3.11 13.71
N PHE A 235 -2.76 2.22 14.68
CA PHE A 235 -1.88 2.44 15.83
C PHE A 235 -0.43 2.63 15.41
N PHE A 236 0.15 1.67 14.65
CA PHE A 236 1.56 1.70 14.32
C PHE A 236 1.95 2.86 13.40
N ILE A 237 1.08 3.25 12.46
CA ILE A 237 1.33 4.44 11.63
C ILE A 237 1.52 5.67 12.52
N SER A 238 0.58 5.92 13.43
CA SER A 238 0.60 7.10 14.30
C SER A 238 1.68 7.00 15.37
N PHE A 239 1.89 5.82 15.94
CA PHE A 239 2.91 5.58 16.94
C PHE A 239 4.32 5.88 16.41
N LEU A 240 4.66 5.39 15.21
CA LEU A 240 5.95 5.68 14.58
C LEU A 240 6.13 7.16 14.27
N TRP A 241 5.08 7.82 13.78
CA TRP A 241 5.10 9.27 13.54
C TRP A 241 5.33 10.07 14.83
N TRP A 242 4.73 9.64 15.95
CA TRP A 242 4.97 10.30 17.22
C TRP A 242 6.44 10.21 17.66
N PHE A 243 7.17 9.17 17.26
CA PHE A 243 8.63 9.08 17.43
C PHE A 243 9.44 9.86 16.38
N GLY A 244 8.81 10.55 15.45
CA GLY A 244 9.49 11.26 14.36
C GLY A 244 9.91 10.36 13.19
N VAL A 245 9.42 9.12 13.14
CA VAL A 245 9.62 8.19 12.02
C VAL A 245 8.39 8.26 11.12
N HIS A 246 8.59 8.32 9.80
CA HIS A 246 7.48 8.36 8.84
C HIS A 246 6.71 7.03 8.85
N GLY A 247 5.74 6.91 9.79
CA GLY A 247 5.04 5.65 10.10
C GLY A 247 4.30 5.07 8.92
N GLN A 248 3.67 5.90 8.11
CA GLN A 248 2.97 5.44 6.91
C GLN A 248 3.92 4.74 5.93
N SER A 249 5.12 5.28 5.68
CA SER A 249 6.09 4.64 4.78
C SER A 249 6.57 3.28 5.30
N VAL A 250 6.74 3.16 6.62
CA VAL A 250 7.16 1.90 7.27
C VAL A 250 6.06 0.85 7.19
N VAL A 251 4.86 1.21 7.63
CA VAL A 251 3.72 0.29 7.69
C VAL A 251 3.27 -0.12 6.28
N ASN A 252 3.17 0.84 5.34
CA ASN A 252 2.83 0.54 3.95
C ASN A 252 3.84 -0.41 3.30
N GLY A 253 5.12 -0.29 3.60
CA GLY A 253 6.15 -1.22 3.11
C GLY A 253 5.86 -2.68 3.48
N ILE A 254 5.08 -2.92 4.53
CA ILE A 254 4.73 -4.27 5.01
C ILE A 254 3.35 -4.69 4.52
N VAL A 255 2.34 -3.80 4.64
CA VAL A 255 0.93 -4.20 4.48
C VAL A 255 0.36 -3.94 3.09
N THR A 256 0.92 -3.03 2.30
CA THR A 256 0.35 -2.61 0.99
C THR A 256 0.07 -3.79 0.06
N ALA A 257 1.00 -4.75 -0.02
CA ALA A 257 0.82 -5.93 -0.87
C ALA A 257 -0.43 -6.73 -0.48
N LEU A 258 -0.64 -6.94 0.83
CA LEU A 258 -1.79 -7.67 1.36
C LEU A 258 -3.10 -6.88 1.15
N LEU A 259 -3.07 -5.57 1.40
CA LEU A 259 -4.24 -4.70 1.25
C LEU A 259 -4.66 -4.53 -0.22
N LEU A 260 -3.69 -4.50 -1.15
CA LEU A 260 -3.97 -4.52 -2.59
C LEU A 260 -4.51 -5.88 -3.04
N SER A 261 -4.01 -6.98 -2.49
CA SER A 261 -4.55 -8.31 -2.76
C SER A 261 -6.00 -8.44 -2.28
N ASN A 262 -6.33 -7.92 -1.08
CA ASN A 262 -7.71 -7.86 -0.59
C ASN A 262 -8.60 -7.03 -1.51
N LEU A 263 -8.10 -5.90 -2.01
CA LEU A 263 -8.81 -5.05 -2.96
C LEU A 263 -9.04 -5.75 -4.29
N ASP A 264 -8.07 -6.52 -4.78
CA ASP A 264 -8.17 -7.31 -6.02
C ASP A 264 -9.23 -8.41 -5.89
N ALA A 265 -9.25 -9.11 -4.75
CA ALA A 265 -10.29 -10.09 -4.45
C ALA A 265 -11.69 -9.46 -4.43
N ASN A 266 -11.85 -8.29 -3.79
CA ASN A 266 -13.12 -7.56 -3.79
C ASN A 266 -13.53 -7.11 -5.20
N LYS A 267 -12.57 -6.70 -6.06
CA LYS A 267 -12.86 -6.34 -7.46
C LYS A 267 -13.37 -7.53 -8.26
N ALA A 268 -12.80 -8.71 -8.04
CA ALA A 268 -13.28 -9.94 -8.68
C ALA A 268 -14.73 -10.27 -8.26
N LEU A 269 -15.05 -10.13 -6.96
CA LEU A 269 -16.42 -10.30 -6.46
C LEU A 269 -17.38 -9.24 -7.03
N MET A 270 -16.93 -7.99 -7.15
CA MET A 270 -17.71 -6.93 -7.76
C MET A 270 -18.00 -7.23 -9.23
N ALA A 271 -17.02 -7.69 -9.99
CA ALA A 271 -17.17 -8.08 -11.38
C ALA A 271 -18.17 -9.24 -11.56
N ALA A 272 -18.23 -10.16 -10.59
CA ALA A 272 -19.20 -11.25 -10.55
C ALA A 272 -20.60 -10.83 -10.06
N GLY A 273 -20.78 -9.57 -9.59
CA GLY A 273 -22.03 -9.12 -8.96
C GLY A 273 -22.28 -9.69 -7.56
N GLU A 274 -21.25 -10.23 -6.92
CA GLU A 274 -21.32 -10.94 -5.63
C GLU A 274 -20.59 -10.22 -4.48
N LEU A 275 -20.36 -8.93 -4.58
CA LEU A 275 -19.61 -8.17 -3.57
C LEU A 275 -20.38 -8.12 -2.23
N SER A 276 -20.09 -9.06 -1.34
CA SER A 276 -20.64 -9.10 0.01
C SER A 276 -19.70 -9.83 0.97
N LEU A 277 -19.83 -9.55 2.27
CA LEU A 277 -19.02 -10.21 3.30
C LEU A 277 -19.26 -11.72 3.35
N ASP A 278 -20.50 -12.17 3.12
CA ASP A 278 -20.88 -13.60 3.09
C ASP A 278 -20.23 -14.35 1.93
N LYS A 279 -19.84 -13.65 0.88
CA LYS A 279 -19.11 -14.19 -0.28
C LYS A 279 -17.59 -14.03 -0.14
N GLY A 280 -17.09 -13.60 1.02
CA GLY A 280 -15.66 -13.49 1.32
C GLY A 280 -15.03 -12.15 0.96
N ALA A 281 -15.81 -11.09 0.78
CA ALA A 281 -15.27 -9.75 0.59
C ALA A 281 -14.49 -9.28 1.83
N HIS A 282 -13.36 -8.62 1.60
CA HIS A 282 -12.49 -8.09 2.64
C HIS A 282 -12.92 -6.68 3.04
N ILE A 283 -12.99 -6.42 4.34
CA ILE A 283 -13.25 -5.07 4.88
C ILE A 283 -12.01 -4.18 4.74
N VAL A 284 -10.84 -4.71 5.14
CA VAL A 284 -9.59 -3.95 5.20
C VAL A 284 -8.84 -4.10 3.87
N THR A 285 -8.83 -3.03 3.10
CA THR A 285 -8.19 -2.91 1.77
C THR A 285 -7.26 -1.71 1.73
N GLN A 286 -6.55 -1.50 0.62
CA GLN A 286 -5.73 -0.30 0.45
C GLN A 286 -6.57 0.99 0.57
N GLN A 287 -7.82 1.00 0.08
CA GLN A 287 -8.69 2.17 0.18
C GLN A 287 -9.19 2.43 1.60
N PHE A 288 -9.35 1.38 2.41
CA PHE A 288 -9.61 1.53 3.84
C PHE A 288 -8.53 2.37 4.53
N LEU A 289 -7.27 2.09 4.20
CA LEU A 289 -6.13 2.83 4.73
C LEU A 289 -6.05 4.24 4.12
N ASP A 290 -5.97 4.34 2.79
CA ASP A 290 -5.64 5.59 2.09
C ASP A 290 -6.75 6.64 2.18
N SER A 291 -8.02 6.21 2.20
CA SER A 291 -9.16 7.13 2.20
C SER A 291 -9.73 7.39 3.59
N PHE A 292 -9.43 6.59 4.63
CA PHE A 292 -10.07 6.76 5.93
C PHE A 292 -9.11 6.85 7.12
N LEU A 293 -7.94 6.16 7.10
CA LEU A 293 -7.02 6.19 8.23
C LEU A 293 -6.00 7.34 8.20
N ILE A 294 -5.84 7.96 7.02
CA ILE A 294 -4.88 9.05 6.82
C ILE A 294 -5.55 10.34 6.34
N LEU A 295 -6.83 10.53 6.66
CA LEU A 295 -7.56 11.76 6.37
C LEU A 295 -6.83 12.96 6.98
N SER A 296 -6.56 13.98 6.17
CA SER A 296 -5.76 15.15 6.58
C SER A 296 -4.38 14.75 7.14
N GLY A 297 -3.82 13.62 6.65
CA GLY A 297 -2.51 13.07 7.04
C GLY A 297 -2.52 12.14 8.24
N SER A 298 -1.36 11.61 8.57
CA SER A 298 -1.19 10.69 9.70
C SER A 298 -1.66 11.30 11.02
N GLY A 299 -2.38 10.52 11.82
CA GLY A 299 -3.00 11.02 13.06
C GLY A 299 -4.34 11.72 12.86
N ILE A 300 -4.80 11.85 11.61
CA ILE A 300 -6.06 12.54 11.23
C ILE A 300 -6.14 13.92 11.90
N THR A 301 -5.14 14.77 11.63
CA THR A 301 -4.92 16.04 12.33
C THR A 301 -5.86 17.18 11.92
N PHE A 302 -6.89 16.90 11.11
CA PHE A 302 -7.88 17.88 10.66
C PHE A 302 -8.48 18.67 11.82
N GLY A 303 -8.92 17.97 12.87
CA GLY A 303 -9.52 18.60 14.05
C GLY A 303 -8.57 19.56 14.77
N LEU A 304 -7.26 19.26 14.75
CA LEU A 304 -6.23 20.14 15.29
C LEU A 304 -6.08 21.42 14.44
N VAL A 305 -6.12 21.28 13.10
CA VAL A 305 -6.10 22.44 12.18
C VAL A 305 -7.31 23.32 12.39
N VAL A 306 -8.51 22.76 12.51
CA VAL A 306 -9.76 23.49 12.81
C VAL A 306 -9.63 24.22 14.15
N ALA A 307 -9.13 23.56 15.18
CA ALA A 307 -8.95 24.17 16.50
C ALA A 307 -7.92 25.34 16.45
N MET A 308 -6.83 25.20 15.70
CA MET A 308 -5.83 26.26 15.52
C MET A 308 -6.41 27.49 14.80
N ILE A 309 -7.27 27.30 13.80
CA ILE A 309 -7.88 28.41 13.05
C ILE A 309 -8.91 29.17 13.89
N PHE A 310 -9.81 28.44 14.53
CA PHE A 310 -11.01 29.03 15.14
C PHE A 310 -10.91 29.26 16.66
N ALA A 311 -10.04 28.54 17.35
CA ALA A 311 -10.02 28.54 18.80
C ALA A 311 -8.66 28.89 19.43
N ALA A 312 -7.59 29.15 18.64
CA ALA A 312 -6.27 29.49 19.16
C ALA A 312 -6.28 30.88 19.83
N LYS A 313 -5.64 30.98 21.02
CA LYS A 313 -5.24 32.22 21.66
C LYS A 313 -3.83 32.64 21.25
N SER A 314 -2.92 31.66 21.13
CA SER A 314 -1.54 31.85 20.67
C SER A 314 -1.50 32.38 19.25
N LYS A 315 -0.75 33.44 19.03
CA LYS A 315 -0.49 34.03 17.69
C LYS A 315 0.21 33.01 16.80
N GLN A 316 1.18 32.28 17.37
CA GLN A 316 1.92 31.22 16.67
C GLN A 316 1.00 30.13 16.13
N TYR A 317 0.12 29.56 16.95
CA TYR A 317 -0.75 28.49 16.51
C TYR A 317 -1.86 28.94 15.56
N LYS A 318 -2.33 30.19 15.72
CA LYS A 318 -3.26 30.79 14.77
C LYS A 318 -2.64 30.97 13.38
N ALA A 319 -1.37 31.39 13.32
CA ALA A 319 -0.62 31.50 12.06
C ALA A 319 -0.36 30.13 11.44
N LEU A 320 0.06 29.13 12.25
CA LEU A 320 0.28 27.76 11.81
C LEU A 320 -0.99 27.13 11.24
N GLY A 321 -2.14 27.31 11.90
CA GLY A 321 -3.42 26.78 11.42
C GLY A 321 -3.77 27.27 10.01
N LYS A 322 -3.52 28.57 9.72
CA LYS A 322 -3.75 29.15 8.39
C LYS A 322 -2.83 28.54 7.32
N VAL A 323 -1.55 28.34 7.65
CA VAL A 323 -0.56 27.75 6.72
C VAL A 323 -0.86 26.28 6.48
N ALA A 324 -1.27 25.54 7.52
CA ALA A 324 -1.56 24.12 7.45
C ALA A 324 -2.90 23.79 6.79
N ALA A 325 -3.85 24.73 6.71
CA ALA A 325 -5.21 24.48 6.23
C ALA A 325 -5.26 23.90 4.80
N PHE A 326 -4.54 24.52 3.86
CA PHE A 326 -4.55 24.07 2.47
C PHE A 326 -3.87 22.71 2.28
N PRO A 327 -2.65 22.43 2.79
CA PRO A 327 -2.06 21.10 2.74
C PRO A 327 -2.93 20.03 3.38
N ALA A 328 -3.57 20.32 4.50
CA ALA A 328 -4.42 19.37 5.22
C ALA A 328 -5.62 18.86 4.39
N LEU A 329 -6.14 19.68 3.47
CA LEU A 329 -7.19 19.24 2.54
C LEU A 329 -6.72 18.14 1.59
N PHE A 330 -5.42 18.08 1.29
CA PHE A 330 -4.79 17.07 0.43
C PHE A 330 -4.06 15.98 1.22
N ASN A 331 -4.43 15.79 2.48
CA ASN A 331 -3.86 14.79 3.39
C ASN A 331 -2.36 14.97 3.70
N VAL A 332 -1.85 16.20 3.52
CA VAL A 332 -0.46 16.58 3.84
C VAL A 332 -0.46 17.32 5.17
N ASN A 333 0.11 16.72 6.21
CA ASN A 333 0.09 17.30 7.56
C ASN A 333 1.47 17.53 8.19
N GLU A 334 2.54 17.45 7.42
CA GLU A 334 3.89 17.77 7.87
C GLU A 334 3.98 19.17 8.51
N PRO A 335 3.32 20.23 7.99
CA PRO A 335 3.31 21.52 8.66
C PRO A 335 2.73 21.44 10.08
N VAL A 336 1.73 20.59 10.31
CA VAL A 336 1.13 20.37 11.64
C VAL A 336 2.06 19.55 12.53
N VAL A 337 2.58 18.42 12.02
CA VAL A 337 3.40 17.48 12.80
C VAL A 337 4.69 18.14 13.30
N PHE A 338 5.31 18.99 12.48
CA PHE A 338 6.56 19.67 12.82
C PHE A 338 6.37 21.08 13.37
N GLY A 339 5.33 21.79 12.97
CA GLY A 339 5.07 23.16 13.44
C GLY A 339 4.29 23.22 14.76
N PHE A 340 3.37 22.30 14.99
CA PHE A 340 2.76 22.04 16.29
C PHE A 340 3.55 20.94 16.99
N PRO A 341 3.91 21.03 18.26
CA PRO A 341 4.78 20.06 18.91
C PRO A 341 4.06 18.72 19.13
N ILE A 342 3.92 17.89 18.10
CA ILE A 342 3.34 16.56 18.17
C ILE A 342 4.40 15.51 18.48
N VAL A 343 5.55 15.57 17.76
CA VAL A 343 6.64 14.61 17.92
C VAL A 343 7.15 14.65 19.36
N MET A 344 7.18 13.48 20.01
CA MET A 344 7.63 13.30 21.40
C MET A 344 6.87 14.12 22.46
N ASN A 345 5.72 14.66 22.12
CA ASN A 345 4.89 15.39 23.08
C ASN A 345 3.92 14.43 23.80
N PRO A 346 4.06 14.24 25.13
CA PRO A 346 3.17 13.32 25.87
C PRO A 346 1.71 13.75 25.85
N VAL A 347 1.43 15.06 25.78
CA VAL A 347 0.04 15.57 25.73
C VAL A 347 -0.62 15.21 24.42
N MET A 348 0.13 15.25 23.32
CA MET A 348 -0.39 14.96 21.98
C MET A 348 -0.33 13.46 21.63
N PHE A 349 0.33 12.63 22.43
CA PHE A 349 0.43 11.18 22.22
C PHE A 349 -0.94 10.53 22.12
N LEU A 350 -1.78 10.80 23.10
CA LEU A 350 -3.10 10.15 23.19
C LEU A 350 -4.01 10.52 21.99
N PRO A 351 -4.29 11.79 21.69
CA PRO A 351 -5.20 12.12 20.59
C PRO A 351 -4.62 11.70 19.22
N PHE A 352 -3.31 11.79 19.03
CA PHE A 352 -2.65 11.45 17.76
C PHE A 352 -2.74 9.96 17.41
N ILE A 353 -2.79 9.08 18.41
CA ILE A 353 -2.99 7.63 18.23
C ILE A 353 -4.49 7.28 18.26
N LEU A 354 -5.24 7.86 19.19
CA LEU A 354 -6.62 7.49 19.44
C LEU A 354 -7.53 7.79 18.23
N VAL A 355 -7.33 8.93 17.56
CA VAL A 355 -8.22 9.35 16.46
C VAL A 355 -8.16 8.37 15.29
N PRO A 356 -7.00 7.95 14.75
CA PRO A 356 -6.96 6.92 13.71
C PRO A 356 -7.49 5.56 14.15
N VAL A 357 -7.28 5.17 15.39
CA VAL A 357 -7.85 3.92 15.94
C VAL A 357 -9.38 3.97 15.97
N LEU A 358 -9.95 5.08 16.40
CA LEU A 358 -11.40 5.29 16.37
C LEU A 358 -11.94 5.38 14.94
N ALA A 359 -11.19 5.99 14.02
CA ALA A 359 -11.52 6.00 12.60
C ALA A 359 -11.58 4.58 12.03
N ALA A 360 -10.57 3.74 12.34
CA ALA A 360 -10.56 2.33 11.94
C ALA A 360 -11.80 1.58 12.46
N LEU A 361 -12.17 1.78 13.74
CA LEU A 361 -13.39 1.21 14.33
C LEU A 361 -14.65 1.69 13.60
N THR A 362 -14.73 2.96 13.30
CA THR A 362 -15.90 3.58 12.64
C THR A 362 -16.10 3.00 11.24
N VAL A 363 -15.03 2.96 10.42
CA VAL A 363 -15.10 2.44 9.04
C VAL A 363 -15.36 0.94 9.03
N TYR A 364 -14.61 0.19 9.87
CA TYR A 364 -14.80 -1.26 9.98
C TYR A 364 -16.22 -1.59 10.40
N GLY A 365 -16.74 -0.91 11.43
CA GLY A 365 -18.10 -1.06 11.90
C GLY A 365 -19.14 -0.72 10.83
N ALA A 366 -18.96 0.39 10.10
CA ALA A 366 -19.88 0.79 9.04
C ALA A 366 -20.00 -0.25 7.92
N ILE A 367 -18.91 -0.92 7.56
CA ILE A 367 -18.93 -2.01 6.57
C ILE A 367 -19.50 -3.29 7.21
N ALA A 368 -19.09 -3.65 8.42
CA ALA A 368 -19.51 -4.88 9.09
C ALA A 368 -21.03 -4.94 9.36
N ILE A 369 -21.67 -3.80 9.64
CA ILE A 369 -23.13 -3.72 9.84
C ILE A 369 -23.90 -3.52 8.51
N GLY A 370 -23.22 -3.47 7.37
CA GLY A 370 -23.84 -3.29 6.06
C GLY A 370 -24.30 -1.85 5.74
N PHE A 371 -23.89 -0.84 6.52
CA PHE A 371 -24.18 0.57 6.20
C PHE A 371 -23.42 1.01 4.95
N MET A 372 -22.21 0.50 4.76
CA MET A 372 -21.35 0.77 3.61
C MET A 372 -20.85 -0.55 3.03
N GLN A 373 -20.77 -0.64 1.71
CA GLN A 373 -20.22 -1.84 1.06
C GLN A 373 -18.70 -1.93 1.20
N PRO A 374 -18.12 -3.14 1.15
CA PRO A 374 -16.67 -3.32 1.04
C PRO A 374 -16.11 -2.58 -0.18
N PHE A 375 -14.91 -2.01 -0.03
CA PHE A 375 -14.30 -1.25 -1.11
C PHE A 375 -13.80 -2.18 -2.22
N ALA A 376 -14.28 -1.97 -3.44
CA ALA A 376 -13.90 -2.74 -4.62
C ALA A 376 -13.75 -1.88 -5.88
N GLY A 377 -14.27 -0.67 -5.87
CA GLY A 377 -14.30 0.23 -7.03
C GLY A 377 -12.98 0.97 -7.28
N VAL A 378 -13.02 2.27 -7.12
CA VAL A 378 -11.93 3.20 -7.42
C VAL A 378 -10.72 2.97 -6.55
N THR A 379 -9.53 2.99 -7.14
CA THR A 379 -8.28 3.22 -6.44
C THR A 379 -7.90 4.69 -6.58
N LEU A 380 -7.96 5.43 -5.48
CA LEU A 380 -7.64 6.85 -5.45
C LEU A 380 -6.23 7.09 -4.94
N PRO A 381 -5.56 8.16 -5.40
CA PRO A 381 -4.38 8.66 -4.74
C PRO A 381 -4.69 9.03 -3.28
N TRP A 382 -3.75 8.75 -2.37
CA TRP A 382 -3.87 9.09 -0.95
C TRP A 382 -4.10 10.59 -0.69
N SER A 383 -3.66 11.46 -1.62
CA SER A 383 -3.83 12.92 -1.56
C SER A 383 -5.21 13.41 -1.98
N THR A 384 -6.15 12.52 -2.32
CA THR A 384 -7.52 12.93 -2.68
C THR A 384 -8.22 13.54 -1.46
N PRO A 385 -8.80 14.75 -1.59
CA PRO A 385 -9.46 15.43 -0.48
C PRO A 385 -10.53 14.58 0.23
N ALA A 386 -10.62 14.75 1.55
CA ALA A 386 -11.68 14.14 2.34
C ALA A 386 -13.07 14.52 1.80
N ILE A 387 -14.07 13.69 2.08
CA ILE A 387 -15.46 13.76 1.60
C ILE A 387 -15.54 13.36 0.12
N ILE A 388 -14.68 13.93 -0.76
CA ILE A 388 -14.60 13.51 -2.17
C ILE A 388 -14.10 12.07 -2.26
N SER A 389 -13.01 11.74 -1.59
CA SER A 389 -12.49 10.37 -1.56
C SER A 389 -13.50 9.38 -0.98
N GLY A 390 -14.17 9.73 0.13
CA GLY A 390 -15.21 8.90 0.72
C GLY A 390 -16.37 8.65 -0.21
N PHE A 391 -16.83 9.69 -0.91
CA PHE A 391 -17.91 9.57 -1.89
C PHE A 391 -17.50 8.67 -3.06
N MET A 392 -16.28 8.82 -3.56
CA MET A 392 -15.81 8.04 -4.71
C MET A 392 -15.60 6.56 -4.40
N VAL A 393 -15.14 6.20 -3.18
CA VAL A 393 -14.85 4.80 -2.82
C VAL A 393 -16.00 4.09 -2.13
N GLY A 394 -16.87 4.81 -1.41
CA GLY A 394 -17.95 4.24 -0.59
C GLY A 394 -19.32 4.90 -0.80
N GLY A 395 -19.50 5.66 -1.90
CA GLY A 395 -20.73 6.39 -2.18
C GLY A 395 -21.04 7.46 -1.13
N TRP A 396 -22.30 7.88 -1.04
CA TRP A 396 -22.74 8.88 -0.05
C TRP A 396 -22.49 8.41 1.40
N GLN A 397 -22.54 7.09 1.65
CA GLN A 397 -22.25 6.51 2.96
C GLN A 397 -20.79 6.74 3.34
N GLY A 398 -19.85 6.54 2.39
CA GLY A 398 -18.44 6.82 2.60
C GLY A 398 -18.15 8.28 2.90
N ALA A 399 -18.85 9.21 2.23
CA ALA A 399 -18.76 10.65 2.54
C ALA A 399 -19.25 10.97 3.97
N ILE A 400 -20.38 10.38 4.39
CA ILE A 400 -20.90 10.55 5.76
C ILE A 400 -19.90 10.00 6.80
N VAL A 401 -19.35 8.82 6.58
CA VAL A 401 -18.38 8.21 7.49
C VAL A 401 -17.14 9.11 7.63
N GLN A 402 -16.63 9.69 6.52
CA GLN A 402 -15.52 10.64 6.60
C GLN A 402 -15.89 11.91 7.39
N ILE A 403 -17.07 12.48 7.17
CA ILE A 403 -17.56 13.64 7.94
C ILE A 403 -17.60 13.31 9.44
N LEU A 404 -18.11 12.14 9.82
CA LEU A 404 -18.14 11.69 11.21
C LEU A 404 -16.72 11.57 11.79
N ILE A 405 -15.76 11.04 11.02
CA ILE A 405 -14.37 10.94 11.43
C ILE A 405 -13.75 12.33 11.63
N LEU A 406 -14.02 13.29 10.74
CA LEU A 406 -13.49 14.65 10.87
C LEU A 406 -14.08 15.39 12.08
N ILE A 407 -15.37 15.22 12.37
CA ILE A 407 -16.02 15.73 13.58
C ILE A 407 -15.41 15.08 14.83
N MET A 408 -15.26 13.76 14.83
CA MET A 408 -14.63 13.01 15.92
C MET A 408 -13.20 13.49 16.16
N SER A 409 -12.41 13.67 15.09
CA SER A 409 -11.06 14.24 15.18
C SER A 409 -11.08 15.60 15.88
N THR A 410 -12.00 16.48 15.50
CA THR A 410 -12.13 17.81 16.11
C THR A 410 -12.45 17.72 17.61
N LEU A 411 -13.41 16.88 17.99
CA LEU A 411 -13.80 16.70 19.38
C LEU A 411 -12.70 16.10 20.25
N VAL A 412 -11.97 15.10 19.73
CA VAL A 412 -10.89 14.43 20.46
C VAL A 412 -9.66 15.34 20.61
N TYR A 413 -9.25 16.06 19.54
CA TYR A 413 -8.08 16.93 19.62
C TYR A 413 -8.31 18.19 20.45
N PHE A 414 -9.54 18.71 20.52
CA PHE A 414 -9.84 20.02 21.09
C PHE A 414 -9.35 20.21 22.53
N PRO A 415 -9.61 19.31 23.52
CA PRO A 415 -9.14 19.50 24.89
C PRO A 415 -7.60 19.50 24.99
N PHE A 416 -6.91 18.64 24.23
CA PHE A 416 -5.45 18.57 24.23
C PHE A 416 -4.84 19.79 23.55
N PHE A 417 -5.46 20.27 22.47
CA PHE A 417 -5.09 21.53 21.84
C PHE A 417 -5.16 22.69 22.83
N LYS A 418 -6.24 22.82 23.61
CA LYS A 418 -6.41 23.90 24.58
C LYS A 418 -5.32 23.92 25.65
N ILE A 419 -4.83 22.75 26.08
CA ILE A 419 -3.71 22.67 27.02
C ILE A 419 -2.44 23.29 26.39
N GLN A 420 -2.10 22.89 25.16
CA GLN A 420 -0.92 23.38 24.47
C GLN A 420 -1.03 24.86 24.06
N ASP A 421 -2.22 25.29 23.62
CA ASP A 421 -2.50 26.66 23.24
C ASP A 421 -2.33 27.63 24.42
N ASN A 422 -2.85 27.26 25.60
CA ASN A 422 -2.67 28.08 26.81
C ASN A 422 -1.20 28.17 27.22
N MET A 423 -0.43 27.08 27.13
CA MET A 423 1.01 27.10 27.43
C MET A 423 1.78 28.02 26.48
N ALA A 424 1.49 27.92 25.17
CA ALA A 424 2.11 28.77 24.16
C ALA A 424 1.74 30.24 24.35
N TYR A 425 0.47 30.52 24.63
CA TYR A 425 -0.02 31.88 24.88
C TYR A 425 0.65 32.52 26.10
N GLN A 426 0.82 31.79 27.22
CA GLN A 426 1.53 32.28 28.40
C GLN A 426 3.01 32.58 28.07
N ASN A 427 3.67 31.74 27.28
CA ASN A 427 5.05 31.98 26.86
C ASN A 427 5.17 33.23 25.96
N GLU A 428 4.21 33.46 25.05
CA GLU A 428 4.15 34.67 24.22
C GLU A 428 4.03 35.94 25.08
N GLN A 429 3.13 35.96 26.09
CA GLN A 429 2.96 37.09 26.99
C GLN A 429 4.23 37.37 27.80
N ALA A 430 4.87 36.34 28.38
CA ALA A 430 6.10 36.52 29.13
C ALA A 430 7.25 37.06 28.26
N SER A 431 7.26 36.77 26.95
CA SER A 431 8.26 37.30 26.01
C SER A 431 7.96 38.74 25.55
N GLU A 432 6.70 39.18 25.61
CA GLU A 432 6.32 40.58 25.29
C GLU A 432 6.54 41.51 26.47
N GLU A 433 6.63 41.01 27.72
CA GLU A 433 6.88 41.76 28.96
C GLU A 433 8.40 41.90 29.27
N SER A 434 9.28 41.11 28.60
CA SER A 434 10.74 41.13 28.77
C SER A 434 11.42 42.01 27.70
#